data_d55ddc2d41c7af8947070e6e3e0a5fd9
#
_entry.id   d55ddc2d41c7af8947070e6e3e0a5fd9
#
_cell.length_a   1.000
_cell.length_b   1.000
_cell.length_c   1.000
_cell.angle_alpha   90.00
_cell.angle_beta   90.00
_cell.angle_gamma   90.00
#
_symmetry.space_group_name_H-M   'P 1'
#
loop_
_entity.id
_entity.type
_entity.pdbx_description
1 polymer ?
#
loop_
_entity_poly.entity_id
_entity_poly.type
_entity_poly.pdbx_seq_one_letter_code
_entity_poly.pdbx_strand_id
1 'polypeptide(L)'
;MNARATSVLTHLIKWSINMENFLLALNVVLPIFLTMALGFLLRKLKMVDESSLNTMNKLVFRVFMSTLLFLNVYNIGDLSKLSIDNLKLLGYAFGIIFVIVFLAWIIYMPKVEEKKKLSVLIQGVYRGNFVLFGLAIVDSIYGKEGLATVSLLTIVVIPTFNVLAVIILEYYSGREISKLKLVKQVFKNPLIIATLLGIIFILLEINIPKPIYKTLSDISKISTPLAFIVLGAELQFGNMLKNIKYLISVNLLRLIVNPLITIGIGKLIGFQGIELVALLSMSACPTAVASYTMAKEMKADGDLAGEIVATTSMFSILTIFCWVLILKNMGWI
;
A
#
# COMPACT_ATOMS: atom_id res chain seq x y z
N MET A 1 5.52 -46.65 17.64
CA MET A 1 6.16 -45.55 16.87
C MET A 1 6.59 -44.47 17.87
N ASN A 2 7.88 -44.17 17.94
CA ASN A 2 8.51 -43.49 19.08
C ASN A 2 8.03 -42.03 19.22
N ALA A 3 7.52 -41.61 20.38
CA ALA A 3 7.10 -40.22 20.69
C ALA A 3 8.20 -39.17 20.36
N ARG A 4 9.46 -39.55 20.46
CA ARG A 4 10.61 -38.71 20.02
C ARG A 4 10.65 -38.48 18.49
N ALA A 5 10.35 -39.52 17.69
CA ALA A 5 10.32 -39.37 16.22
C ALA A 5 9.17 -38.46 15.76
N THR A 6 8.01 -38.55 16.41
CA THR A 6 6.86 -37.68 16.11
C THR A 6 7.17 -36.23 16.52
N SER A 7 7.83 -36.00 17.65
CA SER A 7 8.25 -34.68 18.10
C SER A 7 9.26 -34.02 17.12
N VAL A 8 10.27 -34.78 16.68
CA VAL A 8 11.27 -34.30 15.72
C VAL A 8 10.62 -33.98 14.37
N LEU A 9 9.73 -34.86 13.90
CA LEU A 9 9.01 -34.62 12.64
C LEU A 9 8.12 -33.34 12.70
N THR A 10 7.43 -33.17 13.83
CA THR A 10 6.61 -31.96 14.07
C THR A 10 7.46 -30.67 14.11
N HIS A 11 8.63 -30.75 14.75
CA HIS A 11 9.60 -29.64 14.76
C HIS A 11 10.15 -29.33 13.37
N LEU A 12 10.51 -30.34 12.57
CA LEU A 12 11.01 -30.16 11.21
C LEU A 12 9.94 -29.57 10.28
N ILE A 13 8.70 -30.06 10.36
CA ILE A 13 7.56 -29.51 9.59
C ILE A 13 7.30 -28.04 9.99
N LYS A 14 7.29 -27.75 11.29
CA LYS A 14 7.10 -26.37 11.79
C LYS A 14 8.24 -25.45 11.36
N TRP A 15 9.47 -25.95 11.30
CA TRP A 15 10.64 -25.21 10.82
C TRP A 15 10.58 -24.94 9.32
N SER A 16 10.16 -25.94 8.51
CA SER A 16 9.96 -25.81 7.07
C SER A 16 8.89 -24.74 6.73
N ILE A 17 7.73 -24.78 7.39
CA ILE A 17 6.65 -23.80 7.20
C ILE A 17 7.11 -22.38 7.58
N ASN A 18 7.89 -22.25 8.65
CA ASN A 18 8.42 -20.96 9.07
C ASN A 18 9.43 -20.40 8.06
N MET A 19 10.27 -21.26 7.48
CA MET A 19 11.23 -20.87 6.44
C MET A 19 10.52 -20.43 5.16
N GLU A 20 9.47 -21.13 4.73
CA GLU A 20 8.68 -20.76 3.55
C GLU A 20 8.02 -19.40 3.72
N ASN A 21 7.40 -19.10 4.86
CA ASN A 21 6.80 -17.80 5.14
C ASN A 21 7.84 -16.66 5.18
N PHE A 22 9.05 -16.92 5.69
CA PHE A 22 10.14 -15.94 5.67
C PHE A 22 10.66 -15.70 4.26
N LEU A 23 10.88 -16.76 3.49
CA LEU A 23 11.31 -16.65 2.08
C LEU A 23 10.28 -15.92 1.23
N LEU A 24 8.98 -16.12 1.49
CA LEU A 24 7.94 -15.36 0.84
C LEU A 24 8.09 -13.85 1.08
N ALA A 25 8.18 -13.43 2.35
CA ALA A 25 8.34 -12.01 2.68
C ALA A 25 9.62 -11.44 2.03
N LEU A 26 10.70 -12.20 2.02
CA LEU A 26 11.96 -11.83 1.38
C LEU A 26 11.81 -11.68 -0.14
N ASN A 27 11.15 -12.63 -0.81
CA ASN A 27 10.94 -12.61 -2.26
C ASN A 27 10.09 -11.41 -2.72
N VAL A 28 9.20 -10.89 -1.88
CA VAL A 28 8.41 -9.69 -2.20
C VAL A 28 9.21 -8.42 -1.95
N VAL A 29 10.00 -8.38 -0.88
CA VAL A 29 10.69 -7.14 -0.46
C VAL A 29 12.05 -6.97 -1.14
N LEU A 30 12.79 -8.04 -1.36
CA LEU A 30 14.12 -7.97 -1.98
C LEU A 30 14.12 -7.27 -3.35
N PRO A 31 13.20 -7.57 -4.30
CA PRO A 31 13.14 -6.85 -5.57
C PRO A 31 12.92 -5.33 -5.41
N ILE A 32 12.18 -4.91 -4.40
CA ILE A 32 11.95 -3.50 -4.08
C ILE A 32 13.28 -2.83 -3.72
N PHE A 33 14.04 -3.43 -2.79
CA PHE A 33 15.34 -2.90 -2.38
C PHE A 33 16.37 -2.93 -3.50
N LEU A 34 16.39 -3.96 -4.33
CA LEU A 34 17.26 -4.01 -5.51
C LEU A 34 16.91 -2.89 -6.51
N THR A 35 15.62 -2.63 -6.70
CA THR A 35 15.15 -1.53 -7.57
C THR A 35 15.53 -0.16 -7.00
N MET A 36 15.41 0.04 -5.67
CA MET A 36 15.86 1.25 -5.00
C MET A 36 17.40 1.39 -5.06
N ALA A 37 18.13 0.29 -4.86
CA ALA A 37 19.58 0.28 -4.96
C ALA A 37 20.06 0.65 -6.37
N LEU A 38 19.34 0.18 -7.42
CA LEU A 38 19.59 0.62 -8.79
C LEU A 38 19.42 2.15 -8.92
N GLY A 39 18.33 2.71 -8.38
CA GLY A 39 18.12 4.16 -8.38
C GLY A 39 19.26 4.93 -7.71
N PHE A 40 19.68 4.49 -6.51
CA PHE A 40 20.82 5.04 -5.79
C PHE A 40 22.11 4.97 -6.62
N LEU A 41 22.36 3.83 -7.28
CA LEU A 41 23.53 3.64 -8.14
C LEU A 41 23.50 4.60 -9.35
N LEU A 42 22.36 4.74 -10.03
CA LEU A 42 22.20 5.67 -11.15
C LEU A 42 22.49 7.12 -10.74
N ARG A 43 22.07 7.53 -9.55
CA ARG A 43 22.38 8.86 -9.00
C ARG A 43 23.85 9.00 -8.70
N LYS A 44 24.49 7.99 -8.07
CA LYS A 44 25.92 7.96 -7.75
C LYS A 44 26.80 8.00 -8.99
N LEU A 45 26.39 7.32 -10.06
CA LEU A 45 27.04 7.31 -11.37
C LEU A 45 26.77 8.59 -12.18
N LYS A 46 26.00 9.54 -11.64
CA LYS A 46 25.59 10.78 -12.33
C LYS A 46 24.85 10.57 -13.64
N MET A 47 24.20 9.42 -13.83
CA MET A 47 23.35 9.13 -14.98
C MET A 47 22.01 9.85 -14.91
N VAL A 48 21.56 10.20 -13.71
CA VAL A 48 20.35 10.99 -13.45
C VAL A 48 20.68 12.17 -12.53
N ASP A 49 20.18 13.33 -12.89
CA ASP A 49 20.26 14.56 -12.11
C ASP A 49 18.89 14.86 -11.46
N GLU A 50 18.82 15.94 -10.69
CA GLU A 50 17.62 16.36 -9.99
C GLU A 50 16.48 16.72 -10.98
N SER A 51 16.81 17.34 -12.11
CA SER A 51 15.84 17.68 -13.16
C SER A 51 15.22 16.43 -13.78
N SER A 52 16.06 15.44 -14.09
CA SER A 52 15.62 14.13 -14.62
C SER A 52 14.73 13.40 -13.62
N LEU A 53 15.11 13.36 -12.35
CA LEU A 53 14.31 12.72 -11.28
C LEU A 53 12.95 13.41 -11.11
N ASN A 54 12.90 14.74 -11.13
CA ASN A 54 11.64 15.48 -11.08
C ASN A 54 10.76 15.18 -12.30
N THR A 55 11.35 15.06 -13.48
CA THR A 55 10.61 14.71 -14.70
C THR A 55 10.08 13.27 -14.65
N MET A 56 10.91 12.32 -14.20
CA MET A 56 10.50 10.93 -13.98
C MET A 56 9.35 10.85 -12.98
N ASN A 57 9.43 11.56 -11.84
CA ASN A 57 8.37 11.57 -10.85
C ASN A 57 7.05 12.13 -11.42
N LYS A 58 7.10 13.20 -12.24
CA LYS A 58 5.92 13.74 -12.94
C LYS A 58 5.31 12.72 -13.91
N LEU A 59 6.13 11.99 -14.67
CA LEU A 59 5.66 10.92 -15.55
C LEU A 59 5.02 9.78 -14.76
N VAL A 60 5.67 9.35 -13.66
CA VAL A 60 5.10 8.34 -12.75
C VAL A 60 3.73 8.80 -12.28
N PHE A 61 3.61 9.99 -11.74
CA PHE A 61 2.37 10.49 -11.17
C PHE A 61 1.26 10.70 -12.21
N ARG A 62 1.58 11.41 -13.31
CA ARG A 62 0.54 11.87 -14.25
C ARG A 62 0.16 10.85 -15.32
N VAL A 63 1.08 9.95 -15.66
CA VAL A 63 0.87 8.98 -16.75
C VAL A 63 0.77 7.59 -16.18
N PHE A 64 1.87 7.04 -15.64
CA PHE A 64 1.94 5.62 -15.31
C PHE A 64 1.03 5.25 -14.14
N MET A 65 1.01 6.04 -13.08
CA MET A 65 0.16 5.81 -11.92
C MET A 65 -1.32 6.08 -12.25
N SER A 66 -1.62 7.10 -13.03
CA SER A 66 -2.99 7.37 -13.50
C SER A 66 -3.51 6.20 -14.34
N THR A 67 -2.70 5.69 -15.27
CA THR A 67 -3.07 4.51 -16.08
C THR A 67 -3.24 3.27 -15.21
N LEU A 68 -2.36 3.07 -14.22
CA LEU A 68 -2.47 1.96 -13.26
C LEU A 68 -3.77 2.03 -12.46
N LEU A 69 -4.14 3.22 -11.95
CA LEU A 69 -5.36 3.40 -11.17
C LEU A 69 -6.62 3.22 -12.03
N PHE A 70 -6.62 3.74 -13.25
CA PHE A 70 -7.69 3.50 -14.21
C PHE A 70 -7.91 2.01 -14.44
N LEU A 71 -6.85 1.26 -14.74
CA LEU A 71 -6.94 -0.19 -14.98
C LEU A 71 -7.31 -0.96 -13.72
N ASN A 72 -6.80 -0.58 -12.55
CA ASN A 72 -7.18 -1.23 -11.29
C ASN A 72 -8.69 -1.13 -11.04
N VAL A 73 -9.29 0.02 -11.36
CA VAL A 73 -10.75 0.20 -11.26
C VAL A 73 -11.45 -0.55 -12.40
N TYR A 74 -11.02 -0.36 -13.64
CA TYR A 74 -11.62 -1.02 -14.80
C TYR A 74 -11.66 -2.55 -14.68
N ASN A 75 -10.63 -3.16 -14.11
CA ASN A 75 -10.51 -4.61 -13.94
C ASN A 75 -11.33 -5.18 -12.76
N ILE A 76 -12.05 -4.35 -12.03
CA ILE A 76 -12.95 -4.80 -10.95
C ILE A 76 -13.99 -5.81 -11.48
N GLY A 77 -14.42 -5.64 -12.73
CA GLY A 77 -15.38 -6.53 -13.38
C GLY A 77 -16.82 -6.32 -12.93
N ASP A 78 -17.62 -7.39 -13.04
CA ASP A 78 -19.05 -7.36 -12.82
C ASP A 78 -19.42 -7.33 -11.33
N LEU A 79 -19.88 -6.18 -10.86
CA LEU A 79 -20.30 -5.96 -9.47
C LEU A 79 -21.59 -6.68 -9.10
N SER A 80 -22.37 -7.18 -10.08
CA SER A 80 -23.65 -7.87 -9.83
C SER A 80 -23.48 -9.24 -9.16
N LYS A 81 -22.26 -9.79 -9.18
CA LYS A 81 -21.93 -11.11 -8.60
C LYS A 81 -21.53 -11.06 -7.12
N LEU A 82 -21.62 -9.88 -6.48
CA LEU A 82 -21.24 -9.72 -5.07
C LEU A 82 -22.27 -10.39 -4.15
N SER A 83 -21.82 -11.30 -3.29
CA SER A 83 -22.62 -11.88 -2.20
C SER A 83 -22.76 -10.90 -1.03
N ILE A 84 -23.71 -11.17 -0.12
CA ILE A 84 -23.89 -10.39 1.11
C ILE A 84 -22.62 -10.43 1.97
N ASP A 85 -21.94 -11.58 2.05
CA ASP A 85 -20.67 -11.72 2.80
C ASP A 85 -19.55 -10.88 2.18
N ASN A 86 -19.50 -10.82 0.85
CA ASN A 86 -18.58 -9.93 0.15
C ASN A 86 -18.85 -8.46 0.49
N LEU A 87 -20.12 -8.04 0.54
CA LEU A 87 -20.48 -6.66 0.93
C LEU A 87 -20.13 -6.36 2.37
N LYS A 88 -20.26 -7.32 3.29
CA LYS A 88 -19.84 -7.19 4.70
C LYS A 88 -18.33 -6.96 4.79
N LEU A 89 -17.53 -7.76 4.07
CA LEU A 89 -16.06 -7.61 4.04
C LEU A 89 -15.64 -6.28 3.43
N LEU A 90 -16.24 -5.85 2.32
CA LEU A 90 -15.99 -4.57 1.66
C LEU A 90 -16.35 -3.38 2.55
N GLY A 91 -17.53 -3.43 3.19
CA GLY A 91 -18.00 -2.40 4.12
C GLY A 91 -17.08 -2.28 5.33
N TYR A 92 -16.63 -3.41 5.87
CA TYR A 92 -15.65 -3.43 6.96
C TYR A 92 -14.31 -2.81 6.53
N ALA A 93 -13.75 -3.24 5.37
CA ALA A 93 -12.50 -2.71 4.86
C ALA A 93 -12.58 -1.20 4.61
N PHE A 94 -13.72 -0.71 4.09
CA PHE A 94 -13.96 0.73 3.94
C PHE A 94 -13.95 1.44 5.28
N GLY A 95 -14.75 0.98 6.25
CA GLY A 95 -14.88 1.62 7.56
C GLY A 95 -13.57 1.64 8.36
N ILE A 96 -12.84 0.53 8.38
CA ILE A 96 -11.59 0.42 9.14
C ILE A 96 -10.50 1.36 8.62
N ILE A 97 -10.46 1.64 7.31
CA ILE A 97 -9.54 2.63 6.74
C ILE A 97 -9.77 4.01 7.38
N PHE A 98 -11.02 4.45 7.53
CA PHE A 98 -11.35 5.73 8.18
C PHE A 98 -10.99 5.73 9.66
N VAL A 99 -11.19 4.62 10.36
CA VAL A 99 -10.77 4.47 11.76
C VAL A 99 -9.25 4.65 11.89
N ILE A 100 -8.47 4.04 11.01
CA ILE A 100 -6.99 4.17 11.02
C ILE A 100 -6.55 5.58 10.64
N VAL A 101 -7.19 6.23 9.66
CA VAL A 101 -6.92 7.64 9.31
C VAL A 101 -7.21 8.56 10.49
N PHE A 102 -8.34 8.36 11.16
CA PHE A 102 -8.74 9.16 12.33
C PHE A 102 -7.78 8.94 13.50
N LEU A 103 -7.38 7.70 13.76
CA LEU A 103 -6.38 7.38 14.77
C LEU A 103 -5.04 8.08 14.49
N ALA A 104 -4.53 7.99 13.25
CA ALA A 104 -3.31 8.66 12.84
C ALA A 104 -3.42 10.18 12.99
N TRP A 105 -4.57 10.75 12.63
CA TRP A 105 -4.85 12.18 12.78
C TRP A 105 -4.84 12.62 14.25
N ILE A 106 -5.51 11.91 15.15
CA ILE A 106 -5.50 12.21 16.60
C ILE A 106 -4.09 12.14 17.18
N ILE A 107 -3.28 11.16 16.76
CA ILE A 107 -1.93 10.96 17.29
C ILE A 107 -0.97 12.06 16.84
N TYR A 108 -1.05 12.49 15.58
CA TYR A 108 -0.06 13.40 15.01
C TYR A 108 -0.48 14.87 15.04
N MET A 109 -1.78 15.18 14.95
CA MET A 109 -2.25 16.55 14.91
C MET A 109 -1.76 17.42 16.11
N PRO A 110 -1.77 16.96 17.37
CA PRO A 110 -1.30 17.75 18.50
C PRO A 110 0.23 17.83 18.62
N LYS A 111 0.99 17.02 17.85
CA LYS A 111 2.44 16.88 17.99
C LYS A 111 3.24 17.42 16.81
N VAL A 112 2.58 17.71 15.68
CA VAL A 112 3.22 18.08 14.43
C VAL A 112 2.63 19.39 13.91
N GLU A 113 3.37 20.47 14.09
CA GLU A 113 2.95 21.82 13.65
C GLU A 113 3.02 21.97 12.12
N GLU A 114 3.99 21.32 11.50
CA GLU A 114 4.22 21.42 10.06
C GLU A 114 3.19 20.61 9.28
N LYS A 115 2.21 21.31 8.68
CA LYS A 115 1.08 20.71 7.95
C LYS A 115 1.52 19.70 6.88
N LYS A 116 2.60 19.99 6.17
CA LYS A 116 3.13 19.10 5.12
C LYS A 116 3.63 17.78 5.69
N LYS A 117 4.34 17.81 6.83
CA LYS A 117 4.75 16.60 7.55
C LYS A 117 3.56 15.83 8.10
N LEU A 118 2.59 16.55 8.70
CA LEU A 118 1.39 15.93 9.22
C LEU A 118 0.65 15.11 8.16
N SER A 119 0.49 15.65 6.95
CA SER A 119 -0.17 14.93 5.85
C SER A 119 0.54 13.65 5.46
N VAL A 120 1.86 13.67 5.42
CA VAL A 120 2.70 12.53 5.08
C VAL A 120 2.68 11.46 6.16
N LEU A 121 2.73 11.85 7.44
CA LEU A 121 2.64 10.93 8.57
C LEU A 121 1.30 10.19 8.61
N ILE A 122 0.18 10.93 8.44
CA ILE A 122 -1.14 10.32 8.36
C ILE A 122 -1.18 9.32 7.18
N GLN A 123 -0.73 9.75 5.99
CA GLN A 123 -0.71 8.90 4.80
C GLN A 123 0.16 7.66 5.01
N GLY A 124 1.31 7.79 5.67
CA GLY A 124 2.23 6.70 5.99
C GLY A 124 1.59 5.60 6.83
N VAL A 125 0.67 5.95 7.73
CA VAL A 125 0.01 5.00 8.62
C VAL A 125 -1.10 4.22 7.92
N TYR A 126 -1.97 4.84 7.12
CA TYR A 126 -3.12 4.12 6.58
C TYR A 126 -2.90 3.53 5.18
N ARG A 127 -2.06 4.17 4.34
CA ARG A 127 -1.93 3.82 2.92
C ARG A 127 -0.90 2.74 2.66
N GLY A 128 -1.34 1.49 2.60
CA GLY A 128 -0.47 0.35 2.33
C GLY A 128 -0.25 0.06 0.85
N ASN A 129 0.86 -0.62 0.55
CA ASN A 129 1.16 -1.16 -0.78
C ASN A 129 0.44 -2.49 -1.00
N PHE A 130 -0.90 -2.44 -0.87
CA PHE A 130 -1.78 -3.59 -0.79
C PHE A 130 -1.71 -4.49 -2.01
N VAL A 131 -1.68 -3.94 -3.23
CA VAL A 131 -1.66 -4.75 -4.45
C VAL A 131 -0.38 -5.58 -4.55
N LEU A 132 0.77 -4.97 -4.25
CA LEU A 132 2.06 -5.66 -4.40
C LEU A 132 2.27 -6.74 -3.32
N PHE A 133 1.99 -6.40 -2.06
CA PHE A 133 2.21 -7.30 -0.94
C PHE A 133 1.00 -8.21 -0.67
N GLY A 134 -0.20 -7.66 -0.82
CA GLY A 134 -1.42 -8.35 -0.46
C GLY A 134 -1.67 -9.58 -1.30
N LEU A 135 -1.53 -9.46 -2.62
CA LEU A 135 -1.67 -10.60 -3.53
C LEU A 135 -0.63 -11.70 -3.22
N ALA A 136 0.63 -11.32 -3.01
CA ALA A 136 1.70 -12.28 -2.72
C ALA A 136 1.49 -13.02 -1.39
N ILE A 137 1.07 -12.32 -0.32
CA ILE A 137 0.81 -12.92 0.99
C ILE A 137 -0.33 -13.93 0.91
N VAL A 138 -1.42 -13.55 0.27
CA VAL A 138 -2.62 -14.39 0.22
C VAL A 138 -2.46 -15.56 -0.74
N ASP A 139 -1.79 -15.35 -1.88
CA ASP A 139 -1.47 -16.43 -2.82
C ASP A 139 -0.64 -17.55 -2.17
N SER A 140 0.32 -17.18 -1.32
CA SER A 140 1.16 -18.17 -0.65
C SER A 140 0.44 -18.99 0.42
N ILE A 141 -0.65 -18.46 1.01
CA ILE A 141 -1.37 -19.13 2.10
C ILE A 141 -2.58 -19.91 1.56
N TYR A 142 -3.31 -19.31 0.62
CA TYR A 142 -4.59 -19.82 0.12
C TYR A 142 -4.65 -19.97 -1.41
N GLY A 143 -3.57 -19.69 -2.14
CA GLY A 143 -3.52 -19.83 -3.58
C GLY A 143 -4.61 -19.02 -4.30
N LYS A 144 -5.17 -19.61 -5.37
CA LYS A 144 -6.16 -18.93 -6.25
C LYS A 144 -7.42 -18.47 -5.52
N GLU A 145 -7.88 -19.21 -4.52
CA GLU A 145 -9.09 -18.86 -3.76
C GLU A 145 -8.87 -17.56 -2.94
N GLY A 146 -7.73 -17.46 -2.30
CA GLY A 146 -7.34 -16.25 -1.59
C GLY A 146 -7.16 -15.04 -2.50
N LEU A 147 -6.58 -15.25 -3.70
CA LEU A 147 -6.43 -14.19 -4.70
C LEU A 147 -7.77 -13.57 -5.11
N ALA A 148 -8.84 -14.37 -5.22
CA ALA A 148 -10.18 -13.86 -5.52
C ALA A 148 -10.68 -12.89 -4.44
N THR A 149 -10.51 -13.24 -3.16
CA THR A 149 -10.91 -12.39 -2.02
C THR A 149 -10.11 -11.10 -1.94
N VAL A 150 -8.78 -11.15 -2.17
CA VAL A 150 -7.95 -9.93 -2.20
C VAL A 150 -8.31 -9.04 -3.39
N SER A 151 -8.54 -9.64 -4.56
CA SER A 151 -8.97 -8.89 -5.74
C SER A 151 -10.29 -8.17 -5.49
N LEU A 152 -11.22 -8.81 -4.79
CA LEU A 152 -12.45 -8.18 -4.33
C LEU A 152 -12.19 -6.96 -3.44
N LEU A 153 -11.30 -7.06 -2.45
CA LEU A 153 -10.95 -5.93 -1.59
C LEU A 153 -10.35 -4.75 -2.36
N THR A 154 -9.69 -4.98 -3.50
CA THR A 154 -9.12 -3.89 -4.31
C THR A 154 -10.18 -2.90 -4.77
N ILE A 155 -11.44 -3.36 -4.95
CA ILE A 155 -12.59 -2.54 -5.36
C ILE A 155 -12.78 -1.32 -4.46
N VAL A 156 -12.64 -1.52 -3.16
CA VAL A 156 -12.86 -0.48 -2.15
C VAL A 156 -11.55 0.13 -1.67
N VAL A 157 -10.55 -0.70 -1.42
CA VAL A 157 -9.30 -0.25 -0.78
C VAL A 157 -8.52 0.72 -1.66
N ILE A 158 -8.36 0.42 -2.95
CA ILE A 158 -7.54 1.25 -3.85
C ILE A 158 -8.17 2.63 -4.07
N PRO A 159 -9.45 2.75 -4.47
CA PRO A 159 -10.08 4.06 -4.62
C PRO A 159 -10.07 4.86 -3.31
N THR A 160 -10.39 4.22 -2.18
CA THR A 160 -10.41 4.88 -0.87
C THR A 160 -9.03 5.41 -0.49
N PHE A 161 -7.98 4.62 -0.63
CA PHE A 161 -6.61 5.06 -0.36
C PHE A 161 -6.21 6.26 -1.21
N ASN A 162 -6.55 6.26 -2.48
CA ASN A 162 -6.15 7.34 -3.40
C ASN A 162 -6.95 8.62 -3.17
N VAL A 163 -8.27 8.52 -2.98
CA VAL A 163 -9.12 9.68 -2.69
C VAL A 163 -8.70 10.34 -1.39
N LEU A 164 -8.53 9.56 -0.31
CA LEU A 164 -8.09 10.07 0.98
C LEU A 164 -6.70 10.70 0.90
N ALA A 165 -5.76 10.10 0.15
CA ALA A 165 -4.42 10.64 -0.01
C ALA A 165 -4.46 12.03 -0.69
N VAL A 166 -5.23 12.17 -1.77
CA VAL A 166 -5.38 13.45 -2.46
C VAL A 166 -6.02 14.49 -1.53
N ILE A 167 -7.10 14.13 -0.83
CA ILE A 167 -7.79 15.04 0.10
C ILE A 167 -6.84 15.49 1.22
N ILE A 168 -6.15 14.58 1.86
CA ILE A 168 -5.25 14.88 2.99
C ILE A 168 -4.07 15.73 2.53
N LEU A 169 -3.41 15.39 1.41
CA LEU A 169 -2.28 16.15 0.90
C LEU A 169 -2.69 17.56 0.45
N GLU A 170 -3.84 17.72 -0.20
CA GLU A 170 -4.35 19.04 -0.60
C GLU A 170 -4.78 19.88 0.62
N TYR A 171 -5.50 19.28 1.58
CA TYR A 171 -5.96 19.98 2.78
C TYR A 171 -4.80 20.53 3.60
N TYR A 172 -3.74 19.75 3.75
CA TYR A 172 -2.53 20.12 4.49
C TYR A 172 -1.42 20.72 3.62
N SER A 173 -1.71 21.13 2.39
CA SER A 173 -0.70 21.72 1.47
C SER A 173 -0.06 23.02 1.97
N GLY A 174 -0.56 23.58 3.07
CA GLY A 174 -0.08 24.85 3.64
C GLY A 174 -0.64 26.10 2.94
N ARG A 175 -1.50 25.93 1.95
CA ARG A 175 -2.20 27.04 1.30
C ARG A 175 -3.50 27.33 2.01
N GLU A 176 -3.84 28.61 2.20
CA GLU A 176 -5.19 28.99 2.60
C GLU A 176 -6.13 28.74 1.42
N ILE A 177 -6.81 27.61 1.45
CA ILE A 177 -7.69 27.18 0.36
C ILE A 177 -9.12 27.12 0.90
N SER A 178 -10.05 27.86 0.26
CA SER A 178 -11.47 27.72 0.55
C SER A 178 -11.93 26.27 0.24
N LYS A 179 -12.97 25.80 0.95
CA LYS A 179 -13.54 24.45 0.74
C LYS A 179 -13.88 24.17 -0.73
N LEU A 180 -14.40 25.17 -1.44
CA LEU A 180 -14.71 25.04 -2.86
C LEU A 180 -13.46 24.87 -3.74
N LYS A 181 -12.39 25.60 -3.41
CA LYS A 181 -11.10 25.47 -4.09
C LYS A 181 -10.47 24.09 -3.84
N LEU A 182 -10.58 23.56 -2.61
CA LEU A 182 -10.13 22.20 -2.26
C LEU A 182 -10.85 21.16 -3.13
N VAL A 183 -12.18 21.18 -3.17
CA VAL A 183 -12.97 20.27 -4.01
C VAL A 183 -12.54 20.36 -5.47
N LYS A 184 -12.40 21.58 -6.02
CA LYS A 184 -11.95 21.77 -7.40
C LYS A 184 -10.54 21.18 -7.66
N GLN A 185 -9.62 21.30 -6.72
CA GLN A 185 -8.26 20.74 -6.85
C GLN A 185 -8.28 19.20 -6.80
N VAL A 186 -9.08 18.63 -5.89
CA VAL A 186 -9.28 17.17 -5.83
C VAL A 186 -9.78 16.63 -7.17
N PHE A 187 -10.83 17.23 -7.75
CA PHE A 187 -11.36 16.79 -9.04
C PHE A 187 -10.45 17.09 -10.25
N LYS A 188 -9.47 17.98 -10.12
CA LYS A 188 -8.43 18.20 -11.14
C LYS A 188 -7.23 17.26 -11.01
N ASN A 189 -7.16 16.51 -9.94
CA ASN A 189 -6.05 15.59 -9.72
C ASN A 189 -6.10 14.43 -10.73
N PRO A 190 -5.02 14.14 -11.47
CA PRO A 190 -5.01 13.11 -12.51
C PRO A 190 -5.36 11.72 -11.98
N LEU A 191 -5.04 11.42 -10.72
CA LEU A 191 -5.35 10.14 -10.09
C LEU A 191 -6.86 10.00 -9.83
N ILE A 192 -7.52 11.09 -9.42
CA ILE A 192 -8.98 11.11 -9.23
C ILE A 192 -9.69 11.00 -10.57
N ILE A 193 -9.23 11.76 -11.58
CA ILE A 193 -9.79 11.69 -12.94
C ILE A 193 -9.68 10.26 -13.47
N ALA A 194 -8.52 9.61 -13.33
CA ALA A 194 -8.29 8.24 -13.77
C ALA A 194 -9.21 7.24 -13.06
N THR A 195 -9.38 7.39 -11.74
CA THR A 195 -10.30 6.56 -10.93
C THR A 195 -11.75 6.73 -11.40
N LEU A 196 -12.20 7.98 -11.59
CA LEU A 196 -13.55 8.28 -12.07
C LEU A 196 -13.81 7.74 -13.49
N LEU A 197 -12.83 7.88 -14.39
CA LEU A 197 -12.92 7.30 -15.73
C LEU A 197 -13.06 5.78 -15.66
N GLY A 198 -12.29 5.10 -14.80
CA GLY A 198 -12.44 3.65 -14.59
C GLY A 198 -13.85 3.27 -14.13
N ILE A 199 -14.44 4.03 -13.20
CA ILE A 199 -15.82 3.84 -12.74
C ILE A 199 -16.82 4.05 -13.89
N ILE A 200 -16.66 5.12 -14.68
CA ILE A 200 -17.54 5.42 -15.83
C ILE A 200 -17.48 4.28 -16.84
N PHE A 201 -16.30 3.73 -17.14
CA PHE A 201 -16.15 2.62 -18.08
C PHE A 201 -16.87 1.35 -17.61
N ILE A 202 -16.85 1.06 -16.31
CA ILE A 202 -17.61 -0.07 -15.74
C ILE A 202 -19.12 0.18 -15.84
N LEU A 203 -19.58 1.35 -15.39
CA LEU A 203 -21.01 1.68 -15.35
C LEU A 203 -21.66 1.71 -16.74
N LEU A 204 -20.90 2.11 -17.75
CA LEU A 204 -21.34 2.16 -19.15
C LEU A 204 -21.00 0.88 -19.93
N GLU A 205 -20.46 -0.13 -19.25
CA GLU A 205 -20.05 -1.42 -19.85
C GLU A 205 -19.12 -1.25 -21.07
N ILE A 206 -18.26 -0.22 -21.06
CA ILE A 206 -17.36 0.09 -22.17
C ILE A 206 -16.23 -0.94 -22.23
N ASN A 207 -16.20 -1.75 -23.28
CA ASN A 207 -15.17 -2.72 -23.53
C ASN A 207 -13.97 -2.08 -24.26
N ILE A 208 -12.80 -2.09 -23.62
CA ILE A 208 -11.57 -1.61 -24.24
C ILE A 208 -11.06 -2.65 -25.25
N PRO A 209 -10.81 -2.28 -26.52
CA PRO A 209 -10.23 -3.19 -27.51
C PRO A 209 -8.89 -3.76 -27.04
N LYS A 210 -8.65 -5.05 -27.30
CA LYS A 210 -7.47 -5.78 -26.82
C LYS A 210 -6.12 -5.06 -27.06
N PRO A 211 -5.85 -4.45 -28.25
CA PRO A 211 -4.58 -3.73 -28.45
C PRO A 211 -4.43 -2.52 -27.52
N ILE A 212 -5.52 -1.76 -27.32
CA ILE A 212 -5.52 -0.58 -26.45
C ILE A 212 -5.32 -1.02 -24.99
N TYR A 213 -6.07 -2.04 -24.53
CA TYR A 213 -5.91 -2.60 -23.18
C TYR A 213 -4.49 -3.08 -22.93
N LYS A 214 -3.89 -3.79 -23.90
CA LYS A 214 -2.51 -4.27 -23.81
C LYS A 214 -1.54 -3.09 -23.65
N THR A 215 -1.69 -2.04 -24.44
CA THR A 215 -0.83 -0.83 -24.36
C THR A 215 -0.97 -0.17 -22.99
N LEU A 216 -2.20 0.05 -22.50
CA LEU A 216 -2.44 0.60 -21.17
C LEU A 216 -1.85 -0.28 -20.06
N SER A 217 -1.99 -1.61 -20.18
CA SER A 217 -1.41 -2.56 -19.24
C SER A 217 0.13 -2.47 -19.19
N ASP A 218 0.77 -2.39 -20.34
CA ASP A 218 2.24 -2.30 -20.41
C ASP A 218 2.74 -0.95 -19.86
N ILE A 219 2.05 0.16 -20.14
CA ILE A 219 2.33 1.48 -19.56
C ILE A 219 2.15 1.45 -18.02
N SER A 220 1.09 0.85 -17.52
CA SER A 220 0.80 0.81 -16.09
C SER A 220 1.86 0.07 -15.27
N LYS A 221 2.48 -0.97 -15.84
CA LYS A 221 3.53 -1.77 -15.20
C LYS A 221 4.80 -0.97 -14.90
N ILE A 222 5.05 0.13 -15.61
CA ILE A 222 6.20 1.01 -15.40
C ILE A 222 6.07 1.78 -14.08
N SER A 223 4.84 2.01 -13.61
CA SER A 223 4.54 2.89 -12.47
C SER A 223 5.35 2.55 -11.22
N THR A 224 5.22 1.34 -10.72
CA THR A 224 5.83 0.93 -9.44
C THR A 224 7.36 0.81 -9.53
N PRO A 225 7.94 0.13 -10.53
CA PRO A 225 9.40 0.05 -10.65
C PRO A 225 10.06 1.42 -10.79
N LEU A 226 9.52 2.29 -11.66
CA LEU A 226 10.10 3.61 -11.85
C LEU A 226 9.96 4.49 -10.59
N ALA A 227 8.84 4.38 -9.85
CA ALA A 227 8.69 5.07 -8.58
C ALA A 227 9.75 4.65 -7.55
N PHE A 228 10.09 3.35 -7.47
CA PHE A 228 11.15 2.88 -6.58
C PHE A 228 12.55 3.29 -7.04
N ILE A 229 12.81 3.34 -8.34
CA ILE A 229 14.08 3.88 -8.89
C ILE A 229 14.24 5.35 -8.49
N VAL A 230 13.22 6.18 -8.70
CA VAL A 230 13.24 7.61 -8.33
C VAL A 230 13.42 7.76 -6.82
N LEU A 231 12.66 7.01 -6.02
CA LEU A 231 12.79 7.00 -4.57
C LEU A 231 14.22 6.65 -4.13
N GLY A 232 14.79 5.57 -4.67
CA GLY A 232 16.14 5.14 -4.33
C GLY A 232 17.21 6.15 -4.71
N ALA A 233 17.04 6.86 -5.85
CA ALA A 233 17.93 7.92 -6.29
C ALA A 233 17.88 9.18 -5.40
N GLU A 234 16.76 9.43 -4.73
CA GLU A 234 16.54 10.61 -3.86
C GLU A 234 16.72 10.33 -2.37
N LEU A 235 16.81 9.05 -1.97
CA LEU A 235 16.89 8.69 -0.56
C LEU A 235 18.20 9.22 0.08
N GLN A 236 18.05 10.05 1.12
CA GLN A 236 19.16 10.65 1.87
C GLN A 236 19.23 10.05 3.27
N PHE A 237 20.10 9.07 3.46
CA PHE A 237 20.26 8.37 4.74
C PHE A 237 20.61 9.30 5.92
N GLY A 238 21.30 10.43 5.67
CA GLY A 238 21.63 11.43 6.71
C GLY A 238 20.42 12.15 7.31
N ASN A 239 19.34 12.31 6.55
CA ASN A 239 18.13 12.96 7.03
C ASN A 239 17.24 12.00 7.85
N MET A 240 17.33 10.68 7.63
CA MET A 240 16.57 9.68 8.38
C MET A 240 16.81 9.75 9.89
N LEU A 241 18.04 10.08 10.32
CA LEU A 241 18.36 10.26 11.75
C LEU A 241 17.62 11.44 12.36
N LYS A 242 17.40 12.52 11.62
CA LYS A 242 16.62 13.68 12.09
C LYS A 242 15.15 13.36 12.26
N ASN A 243 14.62 12.46 11.42
CA ASN A 243 13.24 12.05 11.40
C ASN A 243 12.97 10.77 12.22
N ILE A 244 13.95 10.21 12.92
CA ILE A 244 13.91 8.88 13.54
C ILE A 244 12.67 8.67 14.43
N LYS A 245 12.24 9.68 15.19
CA LYS A 245 11.05 9.60 16.05
C LYS A 245 9.76 9.39 15.24
N TYR A 246 9.65 10.08 14.11
CA TYR A 246 8.52 9.94 13.19
C TYR A 246 8.55 8.57 12.50
N LEU A 247 9.73 8.13 12.06
CA LEU A 247 9.91 6.84 11.40
C LEU A 247 9.55 5.69 12.34
N ILE A 248 10.04 5.68 13.58
CA ILE A 248 9.67 4.67 14.58
C ILE A 248 8.16 4.68 14.83
N SER A 249 7.58 5.88 15.03
CA SER A 249 6.15 6.01 15.29
C SER A 249 5.30 5.48 14.13
N VAL A 250 5.61 5.86 12.88
CA VAL A 250 4.87 5.38 11.70
C VAL A 250 5.04 3.88 11.51
N ASN A 251 6.26 3.34 11.67
CA ASN A 251 6.50 1.91 11.58
C ASN A 251 5.68 1.11 12.60
N LEU A 252 5.63 1.55 13.86
CA LEU A 252 4.81 0.92 14.89
C LEU A 252 3.33 1.00 14.56
N LEU A 253 2.84 2.18 14.19
CA LEU A 253 1.42 2.38 13.85
C LEU A 253 1.03 1.60 12.60
N ARG A 254 1.87 1.59 11.56
CA ARG A 254 1.57 0.95 10.30
C ARG A 254 1.67 -0.57 10.35
N LEU A 255 2.76 -1.10 10.93
CA LEU A 255 3.09 -2.52 10.83
C LEU A 255 2.61 -3.35 12.02
N ILE A 256 2.25 -2.69 13.14
CA ILE A 256 1.81 -3.37 14.35
C ILE A 256 0.40 -2.94 14.75
N VAL A 257 0.16 -1.65 15.00
CA VAL A 257 -1.12 -1.17 15.53
C VAL A 257 -2.25 -1.30 14.50
N ASN A 258 -2.00 -0.93 13.25
CA ASN A 258 -3.00 -1.03 12.17
C ASN A 258 -3.47 -2.49 11.98
N PRO A 259 -2.59 -3.49 11.74
CA PRO A 259 -3.06 -4.87 11.64
C PRO A 259 -3.68 -5.40 12.94
N LEU A 260 -3.18 -5.02 14.11
CA LEU A 260 -3.78 -5.41 15.39
C LEU A 260 -5.24 -4.97 15.49
N ILE A 261 -5.51 -3.71 15.19
CA ILE A 261 -6.88 -3.16 15.20
C ILE A 261 -7.73 -3.81 14.11
N THR A 262 -7.21 -3.89 12.88
CA THR A 262 -7.95 -4.40 11.73
C THR A 262 -8.33 -5.88 11.92
N ILE A 263 -7.38 -6.70 12.35
CA ILE A 263 -7.62 -8.13 12.56
C ILE A 263 -8.43 -8.37 13.85
N GLY A 264 -8.12 -7.66 14.94
CA GLY A 264 -8.81 -7.79 16.21
C GLY A 264 -10.31 -7.49 16.09
N ILE A 265 -10.67 -6.34 15.50
CA ILE A 265 -12.08 -5.99 15.25
C ILE A 265 -12.69 -6.93 14.21
N GLY A 266 -11.96 -7.28 13.13
CA GLY A 266 -12.42 -8.20 12.13
C GLY A 266 -12.81 -9.57 12.70
N LYS A 267 -12.01 -10.09 13.63
CA LYS A 267 -12.30 -11.35 14.35
C LYS A 267 -13.54 -11.23 15.23
N LEU A 268 -13.72 -10.11 15.93
CA LEU A 268 -14.93 -9.85 16.73
C LEU A 268 -16.22 -9.78 15.92
N ILE A 269 -16.12 -9.30 14.66
CA ILE A 269 -17.25 -9.25 13.70
C ILE A 269 -17.55 -10.63 13.10
N GLY A 270 -16.62 -11.60 13.23
CA GLY A 270 -16.78 -12.98 12.80
C GLY A 270 -16.04 -13.38 11.53
N PHE A 271 -15.14 -12.54 10.99
CA PHE A 271 -14.27 -12.93 9.87
C PHE A 271 -13.29 -14.04 10.27
N GLN A 272 -13.01 -14.96 9.33
CA GLN A 272 -12.16 -16.13 9.56
C GLN A 272 -11.37 -16.51 8.30
N GLY A 273 -10.32 -17.31 8.47
CA GLY A 273 -9.56 -17.90 7.36
C GLY A 273 -9.12 -16.87 6.31
N ILE A 274 -9.55 -17.07 5.06
CA ILE A 274 -9.17 -16.26 3.90
C ILE A 274 -9.49 -14.76 4.10
N GLU A 275 -10.64 -14.44 4.70
CA GLU A 275 -11.05 -13.05 4.95
C GLU A 275 -10.08 -12.34 5.89
N LEU A 276 -9.66 -13.01 6.98
CA LEU A 276 -8.68 -12.45 7.91
C LEU A 276 -7.31 -12.27 7.26
N VAL A 277 -6.87 -13.20 6.40
CA VAL A 277 -5.59 -13.05 5.68
C VAL A 277 -5.68 -11.93 4.65
N ALA A 278 -6.81 -11.76 3.99
CA ALA A 278 -7.03 -10.63 3.08
C ALA A 278 -7.00 -9.28 3.83
N LEU A 279 -7.62 -9.20 5.01
CA LEU A 279 -7.56 -8.01 5.89
C LEU A 279 -6.15 -7.79 6.46
N LEU A 280 -5.44 -8.87 6.84
CA LEU A 280 -4.03 -8.78 7.24
C LEU A 280 -3.18 -8.20 6.11
N SER A 281 -3.35 -8.72 4.90
CA SER A 281 -2.60 -8.26 3.74
C SER A 281 -2.82 -6.78 3.42
N MET A 282 -4.02 -6.26 3.66
CA MET A 282 -4.33 -4.84 3.53
C MET A 282 -3.67 -3.99 4.62
N SER A 283 -3.69 -4.47 5.86
CA SER A 283 -3.29 -3.70 7.04
C SER A 283 -1.81 -3.85 7.40
N ALA A 284 -1.17 -5.00 7.17
CA ALA A 284 0.22 -5.27 7.54
C ALA A 284 1.24 -4.97 6.44
N CYS A 285 0.82 -4.72 5.20
CA CYS A 285 1.74 -4.35 4.14
C CYS A 285 2.41 -2.99 4.41
N PRO A 286 3.65 -2.75 3.93
CA PRO A 286 4.34 -1.48 4.11
C PRO A 286 3.63 -0.33 3.41
N THR A 287 4.04 0.90 3.70
CA THR A 287 3.52 2.10 3.04
C THR A 287 3.74 2.04 1.53
N ALA A 288 2.73 2.42 0.76
CA ALA A 288 2.79 2.39 -0.70
C ALA A 288 3.81 3.41 -1.25
N VAL A 289 4.63 3.00 -2.23
CA VAL A 289 5.56 3.91 -2.92
C VAL A 289 4.85 5.09 -3.58
N ALA A 290 3.60 4.91 -3.98
CA ALA A 290 2.74 5.97 -4.45
C ALA A 290 2.59 7.14 -3.46
N SER A 291 2.74 6.90 -2.15
CA SER A 291 2.72 7.94 -1.12
C SER A 291 3.87 8.93 -1.28
N TYR A 292 5.07 8.44 -1.58
CA TYR A 292 6.23 9.27 -1.90
C TYR A 292 6.00 10.11 -3.16
N THR A 293 5.63 9.46 -4.26
CA THR A 293 5.38 10.13 -5.55
C THR A 293 4.32 11.24 -5.42
N MET A 294 3.23 10.95 -4.70
CA MET A 294 2.15 11.93 -4.46
C MET A 294 2.61 13.07 -3.57
N ALA A 295 3.30 12.78 -2.46
CA ALA A 295 3.80 13.80 -1.54
C ALA A 295 4.73 14.78 -2.27
N LYS A 296 5.61 14.27 -3.13
CA LYS A 296 6.52 15.08 -3.93
C LYS A 296 5.78 15.95 -4.95
N GLU A 297 4.88 15.38 -5.75
CA GLU A 297 4.13 16.14 -6.78
C GLU A 297 3.17 17.16 -6.16
N MET A 298 2.58 16.85 -5.02
CA MET A 298 1.65 17.72 -4.31
C MET A 298 2.34 18.69 -3.34
N LYS A 299 3.70 18.74 -3.38
CA LYS A 299 4.55 19.67 -2.60
C LYS A 299 4.41 19.52 -1.08
N ALA A 300 4.13 18.31 -0.62
CA ALA A 300 4.26 17.91 0.78
C ALA A 300 5.72 17.56 1.12
N ASP A 301 5.97 16.94 2.27
CA ASP A 301 7.32 16.49 2.66
C ASP A 301 7.66 15.17 1.94
N GLY A 302 8.20 15.28 0.71
CA GLY A 302 8.56 14.13 -0.12
C GLY A 302 9.69 13.30 0.50
N ASP A 303 10.66 13.94 1.15
CA ASP A 303 11.80 13.26 1.77
C ASP A 303 11.33 12.34 2.90
N LEU A 304 10.52 12.87 3.83
CA LEU A 304 9.92 12.07 4.90
C LEU A 304 9.03 10.96 4.35
N ALA A 305 8.26 11.21 3.29
CA ALA A 305 7.44 10.18 2.65
C ALA A 305 8.30 9.04 2.09
N GLY A 306 9.42 9.35 1.46
CA GLY A 306 10.39 8.38 0.96
C GLY A 306 11.03 7.55 2.06
N GLU A 307 11.46 8.20 3.13
CA GLU A 307 12.03 7.55 4.32
C GLU A 307 11.01 6.58 4.98
N ILE A 308 9.74 6.98 5.06
CA ILE A 308 8.66 6.12 5.57
C ILE A 308 8.47 4.89 4.67
N VAL A 309 8.42 5.07 3.35
CA VAL A 309 8.29 3.95 2.41
C VAL A 309 9.45 2.98 2.55
N ALA A 310 10.69 3.48 2.60
CA ALA A 310 11.88 2.65 2.73
C ALA A 310 11.90 1.86 4.05
N THR A 311 11.68 2.54 5.18
CA THR A 311 11.74 1.91 6.50
C THR A 311 10.59 0.93 6.73
N THR A 312 9.36 1.28 6.36
CA THR A 312 8.22 0.37 6.48
C THR A 312 8.40 -0.87 5.59
N SER A 313 8.95 -0.72 4.37
CA SER A 313 9.26 -1.86 3.49
C SER A 313 10.31 -2.77 4.13
N MET A 314 11.35 -2.21 4.74
CA MET A 314 12.40 -2.97 5.41
C MET A 314 11.85 -3.79 6.58
N PHE A 315 11.12 -3.15 7.49
CA PHE A 315 10.59 -3.81 8.68
C PHE A 315 9.40 -4.73 8.39
N SER A 316 8.72 -4.56 7.25
CA SER A 316 7.59 -5.40 6.86
C SER A 316 7.96 -6.86 6.67
N ILE A 317 9.21 -7.18 6.30
CA ILE A 317 9.68 -8.58 6.18
C ILE A 317 9.44 -9.33 7.50
N LEU A 318 9.92 -8.73 8.59
CA LEU A 318 9.83 -9.36 9.91
C LEU A 318 8.39 -9.30 10.44
N THR A 319 7.71 -8.17 10.29
CA THR A 319 6.37 -8.00 10.88
C THR A 319 5.31 -8.83 10.18
N ILE A 320 5.34 -8.97 8.85
CA ILE A 320 4.43 -9.86 8.10
C ILE A 320 4.66 -11.31 8.52
N PHE A 321 5.93 -11.75 8.59
CA PHE A 321 6.27 -13.07 9.07
C PHE A 321 5.72 -13.34 10.48
N CYS A 322 5.93 -12.40 11.42
CA CYS A 322 5.40 -12.52 12.78
C CYS A 322 3.86 -12.58 12.81
N TRP A 323 3.17 -11.74 12.02
CA TRP A 323 1.71 -11.75 11.97
C TRP A 323 1.15 -13.07 11.44
N VAL A 324 1.71 -13.61 10.35
CA VAL A 324 1.29 -14.92 9.81
C VAL A 324 1.50 -16.02 10.85
N LEU A 325 2.64 -16.02 11.56
CA LEU A 325 2.90 -16.98 12.63
C LEU A 325 1.90 -16.88 13.79
N ILE A 326 1.62 -15.64 14.25
CA ILE A 326 0.67 -15.41 15.34
C ILE A 326 -0.70 -15.96 14.94
N LEU A 327 -1.21 -15.60 13.76
CA LEU A 327 -2.55 -16.01 13.33
C LEU A 327 -2.65 -17.52 13.11
N LYS A 328 -1.62 -18.16 12.54
CA LYS A 328 -1.55 -19.64 12.44
C LYS A 328 -1.53 -20.32 13.81
N ASN A 329 -0.72 -19.81 14.76
CA ASN A 329 -0.67 -20.38 16.11
C ASN A 329 -1.97 -20.19 16.90
N MET A 330 -2.75 -19.15 16.62
CA MET A 330 -4.08 -18.92 17.20
C MET A 330 -5.18 -19.73 16.52
N GLY A 331 -4.87 -20.44 15.42
CA GLY A 331 -5.87 -21.17 14.62
C GLY A 331 -6.89 -20.25 13.95
N TRP A 332 -6.52 -19.02 13.61
CA TRP A 332 -7.40 -18.04 12.95
C TRP A 332 -7.29 -18.11 11.43
N ILE A 333 -6.18 -18.69 10.94
CA ILE A 333 -5.86 -18.89 9.52
C ILE A 333 -5.20 -20.26 9.30
#